data_dfaf09e342dba49d5f1a650058971d56
#
_entry.id   dfaf09e342dba49d5f1a650058971d56
#
_cell.length_a   1.000
_cell.length_b   1.000
_cell.length_c   1.000
_cell.angle_alpha   90.00
_cell.angle_beta   90.00
_cell.angle_gamma   90.00
#
_symmetry.space_group_name_H-M   'P 1'
#
loop_
_entity.id
_entity.type
_entity.pdbx_description
1 polymer ?
#
loop_
_entity_poly.entity_id
_entity_poly.type
_entity_poly.pdbx_seq_one_letter_code
_entity_poly.pdbx_strand_id
1 'polypeptide(L)'
;TVDAEVDGLIASVKAHPLVKANGLFGLVHNASFYSQAAFEDVTLETFRSLNRLHMEAPFVLTQSLLTDVEQGGGSVVAIVDTSWGRAWEGLAHYTASKAGLRQLMLNLAGELAGRVRVNCLAPGAIMAAEWEAEHFASVLEKVPLGRSGAADDIASGVHFLLTNGTITGNVLHVDGGWTLNE
;
A
#
# COMPACT_ATOMS: atom_id res chain seq x y z
N THR A 1 -20.04 -6.66 9.26
CA THR A 1 -18.72 -7.35 9.21
C THR A 1 -17.90 -6.72 8.10
N VAL A 2 -16.57 -6.68 8.24
CA VAL A 2 -15.65 -6.17 7.20
C VAL A 2 -15.96 -6.78 5.83
N ASP A 3 -16.34 -8.06 5.79
CA ASP A 3 -16.70 -8.76 4.56
C ASP A 3 -17.90 -8.12 3.87
N ALA A 4 -18.97 -7.79 4.62
CA ALA A 4 -20.17 -7.14 4.04
C ALA A 4 -19.88 -5.71 3.54
N GLU A 5 -18.94 -4.99 4.17
CA GLU A 5 -18.51 -3.66 3.73
C GLU A 5 -17.67 -3.74 2.44
N VAL A 6 -16.78 -4.71 2.35
CA VAL A 6 -15.98 -4.97 1.14
C VAL A 6 -16.90 -5.42 -0.01
N ASP A 7 -17.83 -6.33 0.24
CA ASP A 7 -18.81 -6.77 -0.76
C ASP A 7 -19.70 -5.61 -1.24
N GLY A 8 -20.15 -4.75 -0.31
CA GLY A 8 -20.90 -3.54 -0.63
C GLY A 8 -20.11 -2.56 -1.50
N LEU A 9 -18.83 -2.36 -1.19
CA LEU A 9 -17.93 -1.54 -2.00
C LEU A 9 -17.76 -2.12 -3.41
N ILE A 10 -17.47 -3.41 -3.53
CA ILE A 10 -17.32 -4.09 -4.82
C ILE A 10 -18.61 -3.93 -5.66
N ALA A 11 -19.77 -4.19 -5.05
CA ALA A 11 -21.04 -4.04 -5.74
C ALA A 11 -21.29 -2.60 -6.22
N SER A 12 -20.96 -1.61 -5.37
CA SER A 12 -21.08 -0.19 -5.71
C SER A 12 -20.16 0.21 -6.87
N VAL A 13 -18.90 -0.21 -6.84
CA VAL A 13 -17.94 0.07 -7.91
C VAL A 13 -18.41 -0.54 -9.23
N LYS A 14 -18.78 -1.82 -9.24
CA LYS A 14 -19.27 -2.52 -10.44
C LYS A 14 -20.57 -1.96 -10.98
N ALA A 15 -21.42 -1.42 -10.11
CA ALA A 15 -22.68 -0.80 -10.53
C ALA A 15 -22.48 0.59 -11.15
N HIS A 16 -21.34 1.25 -10.92
CA HIS A 16 -21.11 2.61 -11.36
C HIS A 16 -21.11 2.72 -12.91
N PRO A 17 -21.86 3.66 -13.51
CA PRO A 17 -22.01 3.75 -14.96
C PRO A 17 -20.68 3.91 -15.72
N LEU A 18 -19.74 4.70 -15.20
CA LEU A 18 -18.43 4.88 -15.83
C LEU A 18 -17.59 3.60 -15.80
N VAL A 19 -17.67 2.81 -14.72
CA VAL A 19 -16.94 1.53 -14.63
C VAL A 19 -17.52 0.54 -15.63
N LYS A 20 -18.84 0.45 -15.72
CA LYS A 20 -19.50 -0.41 -16.74
C LYS A 20 -19.13 -0.04 -18.17
N ALA A 21 -18.98 1.24 -18.46
CA ALA A 21 -18.66 1.73 -19.81
C ALA A 21 -17.17 1.59 -20.16
N ASN A 22 -16.27 1.88 -19.22
CA ASN A 22 -14.86 2.11 -19.51
C ASN A 22 -13.91 1.19 -18.72
N GLY A 23 -14.40 0.42 -17.74
CA GLY A 23 -13.56 -0.27 -16.77
C GLY A 23 -12.96 0.66 -15.72
N LEU A 24 -11.94 0.17 -15.03
CA LEU A 24 -11.17 0.91 -14.03
C LEU A 24 -9.78 1.25 -14.56
N PHE A 25 -9.47 2.53 -14.62
CA PHE A 25 -8.12 3.00 -14.96
C PHE A 25 -7.07 2.63 -13.89
N GLY A 26 -7.45 2.59 -12.62
CA GLY A 26 -6.55 2.26 -11.53
C GLY A 26 -7.27 1.77 -10.28
N LEU A 27 -6.60 0.89 -9.55
CA LEU A 27 -7.00 0.45 -8.21
C LEU A 27 -5.84 0.74 -7.26
N VAL A 28 -6.08 1.57 -6.24
CA VAL A 28 -5.04 1.97 -5.27
C VAL A 28 -5.39 1.44 -3.89
N HIS A 29 -4.58 0.53 -3.38
CA HIS A 29 -4.66 0.03 -2.01
C HIS A 29 -3.88 0.96 -1.08
N ASN A 30 -4.57 1.98 -0.56
CA ASN A 30 -4.00 2.99 0.32
C ASN A 30 -4.45 2.85 1.77
N ALA A 31 -5.61 2.24 2.02
CA ALA A 31 -6.16 2.13 3.37
C ALA A 31 -5.19 1.44 4.32
N SER A 32 -4.90 2.06 5.45
CA SER A 32 -3.95 1.56 6.43
C SER A 32 -4.26 2.16 7.80
N PHE A 33 -3.90 1.44 8.86
CA PHE A 33 -3.69 2.04 10.17
C PHE A 33 -2.34 1.60 10.71
N TYR A 34 -1.75 2.46 11.52
CA TYR A 34 -0.47 2.23 12.17
C TYR A 34 -0.70 1.92 13.64
N SER A 35 0.02 0.94 14.15
CA SER A 35 -0.05 0.52 15.54
C SER A 35 1.34 0.11 16.01
N GLN A 36 1.79 0.69 17.11
CA GLN A 36 3.04 0.34 17.77
C GLN A 36 2.74 -0.19 19.18
N ALA A 37 3.29 -1.32 19.54
CA ALA A 37 3.16 -1.93 20.85
C ALA A 37 4.32 -2.90 21.11
N ALA A 38 4.68 -3.11 22.39
CA ALA A 38 5.58 -4.20 22.75
C ALA A 38 4.98 -5.54 22.32
N PHE A 39 5.82 -6.48 21.93
CA PHE A 39 5.36 -7.75 21.34
C PHE A 39 4.36 -8.49 22.24
N GLU A 40 4.60 -8.51 23.55
CA GLU A 40 3.76 -9.13 24.56
C GLU A 40 2.38 -8.47 24.73
N ASP A 41 2.25 -7.20 24.32
CA ASP A 41 1.01 -6.41 24.42
C ASP A 41 0.18 -6.44 23.13
N VAL A 42 0.73 -6.97 22.04
CA VAL A 42 0.01 -7.09 20.78
C VAL A 42 -1.09 -8.14 20.90
N THR A 43 -2.35 -7.72 20.80
CA THR A 43 -3.47 -8.65 20.82
C THR A 43 -3.59 -9.39 19.47
N LEU A 44 -4.12 -10.62 19.53
CA LEU A 44 -4.44 -11.36 18.31
C LEU A 44 -5.48 -10.63 17.43
N GLU A 45 -6.36 -9.84 18.04
CA GLU A 45 -7.33 -9.01 17.32
C GLU A 45 -6.64 -7.91 16.52
N THR A 46 -5.69 -7.18 17.12
CA THR A 46 -4.90 -6.16 16.42
C THR A 46 -4.12 -6.78 15.25
N PHE A 47 -3.45 -7.91 15.50
CA PHE A 47 -2.74 -8.64 14.44
C PHE A 47 -3.65 -9.04 13.28
N ARG A 48 -4.84 -9.60 13.59
CA ARG A 48 -5.83 -9.98 12.58
C ARG A 48 -6.39 -8.79 11.82
N SER A 49 -6.69 -7.70 12.51
CA SER A 49 -7.22 -6.48 11.89
C SER A 49 -6.26 -5.88 10.89
N LEU A 50 -4.95 -5.83 11.20
CA LEU A 50 -3.91 -5.40 10.27
C LEU A 50 -3.83 -6.32 9.04
N ASN A 51 -3.84 -7.63 9.25
CA ASN A 51 -3.79 -8.58 8.12
C ASN A 51 -5.04 -8.51 7.24
N ARG A 52 -6.23 -8.32 7.83
CA ARG A 52 -7.46 -8.09 7.06
C ARG A 52 -7.36 -6.84 6.19
N LEU A 53 -6.89 -5.73 6.76
CA LEU A 53 -6.79 -4.48 6.03
C LEU A 53 -5.68 -4.50 4.98
N HIS A 54 -4.49 -5.04 5.31
CA HIS A 54 -3.32 -4.98 4.44
C HIS A 54 -3.19 -6.18 3.49
N MET A 55 -3.86 -7.30 3.76
CA MET A 55 -3.73 -8.52 2.98
C MET A 55 -5.05 -8.97 2.37
N GLU A 56 -6.07 -9.26 3.21
CA GLU A 56 -7.33 -9.83 2.74
C GLU A 56 -8.10 -8.83 1.86
N ALA A 57 -8.26 -7.58 2.29
CA ALA A 57 -9.00 -6.58 1.52
C ALA A 57 -8.33 -6.29 0.15
N PRO A 58 -7.00 -6.03 0.04
CA PRO A 58 -6.33 -5.91 -1.25
C PRO A 58 -6.47 -7.14 -2.13
N PHE A 59 -6.39 -8.34 -1.57
CA PHE A 59 -6.58 -9.58 -2.32
C PHE A 59 -7.99 -9.67 -2.91
N VAL A 60 -9.01 -9.52 -2.06
CA VAL A 60 -10.42 -9.65 -2.48
C VAL A 60 -10.80 -8.55 -3.47
N LEU A 61 -10.41 -7.30 -3.21
CA LEU A 61 -10.70 -6.18 -4.11
C LEU A 61 -10.02 -6.36 -5.46
N THR A 62 -8.74 -6.73 -5.48
CA THR A 62 -8.02 -6.96 -6.74
C THR A 62 -8.64 -8.11 -7.52
N GLN A 63 -8.94 -9.23 -6.87
CA GLN A 63 -9.56 -10.40 -7.52
C GLN A 63 -10.94 -10.06 -8.07
N SER A 64 -11.79 -9.41 -7.27
CA SER A 64 -13.17 -9.10 -7.65
C SER A 64 -13.30 -8.03 -8.74
N LEU A 65 -12.35 -7.07 -8.79
CA LEU A 65 -12.36 -5.98 -9.75
C LEU A 65 -11.36 -6.20 -10.91
N LEU A 66 -10.74 -7.37 -11.00
CA LEU A 66 -9.70 -7.65 -11.99
C LEU A 66 -10.17 -7.40 -13.43
N THR A 67 -11.34 -7.92 -13.78
CA THR A 67 -11.91 -7.74 -15.13
C THR A 67 -12.18 -6.27 -15.44
N ASP A 68 -12.63 -5.50 -14.44
CA ASP A 68 -12.89 -4.07 -14.62
C ASP A 68 -11.59 -3.29 -14.81
N VAL A 69 -10.52 -3.64 -14.07
CA VAL A 69 -9.17 -3.04 -14.25
C VAL A 69 -8.58 -3.42 -15.60
N GLU A 70 -8.72 -4.66 -16.02
CA GLU A 70 -8.26 -5.14 -17.34
C GLU A 70 -8.98 -4.43 -18.48
N GLN A 71 -10.30 -4.29 -18.40
CA GLN A 71 -11.13 -3.55 -19.37
C GLN A 71 -10.70 -2.08 -19.49
N GLY A 72 -10.35 -1.44 -18.37
CA GLY A 72 -9.90 -0.06 -18.34
C GLY A 72 -8.45 0.15 -18.79
N GLY A 73 -7.73 -0.91 -19.16
CA GLY A 73 -6.28 -0.85 -19.42
C GLY A 73 -5.48 -0.40 -18.20
N GLY A 74 -6.03 -0.69 -17.01
CA GLY A 74 -5.61 -0.10 -15.76
C GLY A 74 -4.40 -0.76 -15.10
N SER A 75 -4.13 -0.28 -13.90
CA SER A 75 -3.02 -0.72 -13.07
C SER A 75 -3.44 -0.80 -11.61
N VAL A 76 -2.82 -1.69 -10.86
CA VAL A 76 -2.95 -1.79 -9.41
C VAL A 76 -1.72 -1.21 -8.75
N VAL A 77 -1.90 -0.34 -7.74
CA VAL A 77 -0.81 0.21 -6.93
C VAL A 77 -1.15 -0.01 -5.45
N ALA A 78 -0.22 -0.58 -4.70
CA ALA A 78 -0.37 -0.71 -3.25
C ALA A 78 0.63 0.17 -2.51
N ILE A 79 0.14 0.91 -1.50
CA ILE A 79 0.99 1.66 -0.58
C ILE A 79 1.50 0.69 0.48
N VAL A 80 2.76 0.33 0.35
CA VAL A 80 3.47 -0.56 1.28
C VAL A 80 4.23 0.27 2.32
N ASP A 81 5.41 -0.15 2.72
CA ASP A 81 6.24 0.55 3.71
C ASP A 81 7.71 0.31 3.39
N THR A 82 8.60 1.17 3.86
CA THR A 82 10.05 1.00 3.73
C THR A 82 10.66 0.10 4.81
N SER A 83 9.86 -0.35 5.78
CA SER A 83 10.32 -1.13 6.94
C SER A 83 10.66 -2.60 6.65
N TRP A 84 10.32 -3.10 5.47
CA TRP A 84 10.62 -4.49 5.11
C TRP A 84 12.14 -4.73 5.04
N GLY A 85 12.57 -5.90 5.50
CA GLY A 85 14.00 -6.26 5.50
C GLY A 85 14.78 -5.82 6.73
N ARG A 86 14.16 -5.09 7.68
CA ARG A 86 14.77 -4.67 8.93
C ARG A 86 13.96 -5.11 10.14
N ALA A 87 14.64 -5.14 11.30
CA ALA A 87 13.96 -5.27 12.59
C ALA A 87 13.51 -3.89 13.09
N TRP A 88 12.24 -3.80 13.48
CA TRP A 88 11.64 -2.59 14.06
C TRP A 88 10.99 -2.95 15.38
N GLU A 89 11.49 -2.37 16.45
CA GLU A 89 10.96 -2.56 17.80
C GLU A 89 9.51 -2.05 17.89
N GLY A 90 8.64 -2.87 18.50
CA GLY A 90 7.23 -2.56 18.66
C GLY A 90 6.38 -2.63 17.39
N LEU A 91 6.93 -3.06 16.24
CA LEU A 91 6.23 -3.03 14.95
C LEU A 91 6.10 -4.41 14.28
N ALA A 92 6.38 -5.50 14.98
CA ALA A 92 6.40 -6.84 14.38
C ALA A 92 5.11 -7.19 13.63
N HIS A 93 3.95 -6.84 14.19
CA HIS A 93 2.62 -7.08 13.62
C HIS A 93 2.32 -6.20 12.41
N TYR A 94 2.73 -4.92 12.44
CA TYR A 94 2.54 -3.97 11.36
C TYR A 94 3.46 -4.29 10.18
N THR A 95 4.77 -4.39 10.43
CA THR A 95 5.75 -4.63 9.36
C THR A 95 5.54 -5.97 8.67
N ALA A 96 5.14 -7.02 9.41
CA ALA A 96 4.78 -8.31 8.83
C ALA A 96 3.61 -8.19 7.85
N SER A 97 2.55 -7.43 8.19
CA SER A 97 1.39 -7.24 7.31
C SER A 97 1.74 -6.44 6.05
N LYS A 98 2.59 -5.40 6.16
CA LYS A 98 3.07 -4.61 5.01
C LYS A 98 4.04 -5.40 4.11
N ALA A 99 4.90 -6.22 4.70
CA ALA A 99 5.77 -7.13 3.95
C ALA A 99 4.94 -8.18 3.19
N GLY A 100 3.89 -8.71 3.81
CA GLY A 100 2.93 -9.60 3.17
C GLY A 100 2.21 -8.95 1.98
N LEU A 101 1.70 -7.72 2.16
CA LEU A 101 1.09 -6.94 1.07
C LEU A 101 2.06 -6.76 -0.10
N ARG A 102 3.30 -6.36 0.20
CA ARG A 102 4.33 -6.21 -0.83
C ARG A 102 4.54 -7.51 -1.62
N GLN A 103 4.70 -8.63 -0.91
CA GLN A 103 4.93 -9.93 -1.57
C GLN A 103 3.72 -10.37 -2.40
N LEU A 104 2.50 -10.16 -1.89
CA LEU A 104 1.26 -10.41 -2.63
C LEU A 104 1.25 -9.64 -3.96
N MET A 105 1.51 -8.33 -3.92
CA MET A 105 1.52 -7.51 -5.13
C MET A 105 2.61 -7.92 -6.13
N LEU A 106 3.79 -8.32 -5.67
CA LEU A 106 4.86 -8.80 -6.55
C LEU A 106 4.48 -10.12 -7.25
N ASN A 107 3.83 -11.03 -6.54
CA ASN A 107 3.33 -12.27 -7.13
C ASN A 107 2.25 -11.96 -8.20
N LEU A 108 1.29 -11.09 -7.87
CA LEU A 108 0.25 -10.66 -8.80
C LEU A 108 0.83 -9.95 -10.04
N ALA A 109 1.91 -9.19 -9.90
CA ALA A 109 2.59 -8.58 -11.03
C ALA A 109 3.11 -9.62 -12.04
N GLY A 110 3.62 -10.75 -11.55
CA GLY A 110 4.03 -11.88 -12.41
C GLY A 110 2.85 -12.62 -13.01
N GLU A 111 1.84 -12.94 -12.19
CA GLU A 111 0.67 -13.72 -12.63
C GLU A 111 -0.22 -12.97 -13.62
N LEU A 112 -0.31 -11.65 -13.49
CA LEU A 112 -1.17 -10.80 -14.31
C LEU A 112 -0.41 -10.07 -15.45
N ALA A 113 0.88 -10.39 -15.65
CA ALA A 113 1.70 -9.79 -16.68
C ALA A 113 1.04 -9.89 -18.06
N GLY A 114 1.05 -8.78 -18.81
CA GLY A 114 0.39 -8.68 -20.12
C GLY A 114 -1.11 -8.36 -20.06
N ARG A 115 -1.73 -8.39 -18.89
CA ARG A 115 -3.15 -8.05 -18.66
C ARG A 115 -3.30 -6.79 -17.81
N VAL A 116 -2.71 -6.80 -16.62
CA VAL A 116 -2.77 -5.70 -15.65
C VAL A 116 -1.37 -5.50 -15.08
N ARG A 117 -0.94 -4.26 -14.93
CA ARG A 117 0.30 -3.92 -14.25
C ARG A 117 0.04 -3.81 -12.75
N VAL A 118 0.93 -4.34 -11.94
CA VAL A 118 0.82 -4.29 -10.48
C VAL A 118 2.14 -3.80 -9.90
N ASN A 119 2.08 -2.74 -9.09
CA ASN A 119 3.26 -2.13 -8.48
C ASN A 119 3.01 -1.76 -7.02
N CYS A 120 4.07 -1.49 -6.31
CA CYS A 120 4.05 -0.96 -4.96
C CYS A 120 4.68 0.43 -4.91
N LEU A 121 4.26 1.24 -3.96
CA LEU A 121 4.94 2.46 -3.56
C LEU A 121 5.26 2.36 -2.07
N ALA A 122 6.50 2.62 -1.70
CA ALA A 122 6.99 2.59 -0.33
C ALA A 122 7.31 4.02 0.14
N PRO A 123 6.43 4.64 0.95
CA PRO A 123 6.68 5.93 1.55
C PRO A 123 7.77 5.87 2.63
N GLY A 124 8.56 6.94 2.73
CA GLY A 124 9.37 7.21 3.92
C GLY A 124 8.60 8.03 4.98
N ALA A 125 9.31 8.93 5.65
CA ALA A 125 8.73 9.85 6.62
C ALA A 125 7.91 10.94 5.91
N ILE A 126 6.57 10.85 5.94
CA ILE A 126 5.66 11.75 5.22
C ILE A 126 4.93 12.68 6.18
N MET A 127 4.19 12.12 7.14
CA MET A 127 3.41 12.88 8.13
C MET A 127 3.58 12.21 9.49
N ALA A 128 3.83 13.02 10.52
CA ALA A 128 3.79 12.56 11.90
C ALA A 128 2.34 12.55 12.40
N ALA A 129 1.99 11.55 13.19
CA ALA A 129 0.87 11.69 14.11
C ALA A 129 1.27 12.67 15.23
N GLU A 130 0.30 13.38 15.85
CA GLU A 130 0.59 14.36 16.91
C GLU A 130 1.40 13.76 18.06
N TRP A 131 1.17 12.49 18.40
CA TRP A 131 1.86 11.76 19.47
C TRP A 131 3.28 11.28 19.08
N GLU A 132 3.67 11.36 17.81
CA GLU A 132 4.97 10.91 17.26
C GLU A 132 5.96 12.05 16.98
N ALA A 133 5.64 13.30 17.30
CA ALA A 133 6.41 14.46 16.85
C ALA A 133 7.91 14.38 17.17
N GLU A 134 8.29 13.97 18.39
CA GLU A 134 9.69 13.83 18.78
C GLU A 134 10.38 12.67 18.06
N HIS A 135 9.71 11.52 17.95
CA HIS A 135 10.22 10.39 17.20
C HIS A 135 10.40 10.74 15.73
N PHE A 136 9.40 11.39 15.14
CA PHE A 136 9.44 11.82 13.74
C PHE A 136 10.61 12.79 13.47
N ALA A 137 10.89 13.74 14.37
CA ALA A 137 12.04 14.62 14.25
C ALA A 137 13.34 13.83 14.21
N SER A 138 13.50 12.83 15.09
CA SER A 138 14.68 11.96 15.11
C SER A 138 14.84 11.09 13.85
N VAL A 139 13.71 10.74 13.21
CA VAL A 139 13.70 10.05 11.92
C VAL A 139 14.17 10.98 10.81
N LEU A 140 13.72 12.24 10.80
CA LEU A 140 14.09 13.21 9.78
C LEU A 140 15.58 13.52 9.76
N GLU A 141 16.28 13.50 10.91
CA GLU A 141 17.73 13.64 10.99
C GLU A 141 18.49 12.57 10.19
N LYS A 142 17.85 11.41 9.98
CA LYS A 142 18.41 10.27 9.25
C LYS A 142 18.00 10.22 7.79
N VAL A 143 17.05 11.06 7.35
CA VAL A 143 16.64 11.14 5.95
C VAL A 143 17.67 11.89 5.13
N PRO A 144 18.30 11.31 4.10
CA PRO A 144 19.36 11.98 3.32
C PRO A 144 18.95 13.31 2.72
N LEU A 145 17.69 13.48 2.29
CA LEU A 145 17.21 14.77 1.79
C LEU A 145 16.91 15.79 2.90
N GLY A 146 17.06 15.45 4.18
CA GLY A 146 16.94 16.36 5.32
C GLY A 146 15.54 16.92 5.56
N ARG A 147 14.51 16.35 4.97
CA ARG A 147 13.10 16.79 5.11
C ARG A 147 12.13 15.62 5.00
N SER A 148 10.94 15.81 5.54
CA SER A 148 9.81 14.92 5.27
C SER A 148 9.38 15.03 3.80
N GLY A 149 8.80 13.97 3.28
CA GLY A 149 7.97 14.04 2.09
C GLY A 149 6.62 14.72 2.39
N ALA A 150 5.85 14.99 1.35
CA ALA A 150 4.47 15.45 1.42
C ALA A 150 3.52 14.42 0.82
N ALA A 151 2.22 14.54 1.13
CA ALA A 151 1.20 13.69 0.51
C ALA A 151 1.22 13.79 -1.03
N ASP A 152 1.53 14.97 -1.56
CA ASP A 152 1.65 15.20 -3.01
C ASP A 152 2.83 14.46 -3.64
N ASP A 153 3.94 14.24 -2.91
CA ASP A 153 5.06 13.43 -3.38
C ASP A 153 4.60 11.97 -3.58
N ILE A 154 3.81 11.45 -2.64
CA ILE A 154 3.22 10.11 -2.73
C ILE A 154 2.19 10.04 -3.86
N ALA A 155 1.29 11.01 -3.97
CA ALA A 155 0.28 11.07 -5.03
C ALA A 155 0.93 11.11 -6.43
N SER A 156 2.02 11.87 -6.58
CA SER A 156 2.80 11.92 -7.82
C SER A 156 3.43 10.56 -8.17
N GLY A 157 3.98 9.86 -7.18
CA GLY A 157 4.51 8.51 -7.36
C GLY A 157 3.43 7.49 -7.75
N VAL A 158 2.25 7.56 -7.12
CA VAL A 158 1.09 6.73 -7.49
C VAL A 158 0.66 7.02 -8.93
N HIS A 159 0.49 8.30 -9.27
CA HIS A 159 0.13 8.70 -10.64
C HIS A 159 1.14 8.19 -11.67
N PHE A 160 2.43 8.31 -11.38
CA PHE A 160 3.50 7.79 -12.24
C PHE A 160 3.35 6.27 -12.47
N LEU A 161 3.13 5.48 -11.42
CA LEU A 161 2.95 4.03 -11.52
C LEU A 161 1.67 3.64 -12.27
N LEU A 162 0.60 4.43 -12.11
CA LEU A 162 -0.66 4.20 -12.83
C LEU A 162 -0.53 4.49 -14.34
N THR A 163 0.25 5.51 -14.71
CA THR A 163 0.32 6.00 -16.11
C THR A 163 1.48 5.44 -16.93
N ASN A 164 2.57 4.99 -16.29
CA ASN A 164 3.70 4.41 -17.01
C ASN A 164 3.41 2.98 -17.46
N GLY A 165 3.29 2.77 -18.77
CA GLY A 165 2.88 1.50 -19.38
C GLY A 165 3.91 0.38 -19.34
N THR A 166 5.16 0.63 -18.93
CA THR A 166 6.26 -0.35 -18.98
C THR A 166 6.74 -0.83 -17.61
N ILE A 167 6.13 -0.33 -16.53
CA ILE A 167 6.51 -0.69 -15.16
C ILE A 167 5.49 -1.65 -14.56
N THR A 168 5.93 -2.84 -14.18
CA THR A 168 5.20 -3.82 -13.36
C THR A 168 6.17 -4.55 -12.45
N GLY A 169 5.72 -4.99 -11.27
CA GLY A 169 6.55 -5.68 -10.28
C GLY A 169 7.56 -4.77 -9.57
N ASN A 170 7.40 -3.46 -9.65
CA ASN A 170 8.32 -2.51 -9.02
C ASN A 170 7.85 -2.10 -7.63
N VAL A 171 8.81 -1.80 -6.75
CA VAL A 171 8.59 -1.09 -5.49
C VAL A 171 9.26 0.28 -5.61
N LEU A 172 8.47 1.31 -5.88
CA LEU A 172 8.96 2.69 -5.96
C LEU A 172 9.12 3.26 -4.55
N HIS A 173 10.34 3.56 -4.16
CA HIS A 173 10.62 4.26 -2.90
C HIS A 173 10.43 5.77 -3.08
N VAL A 174 9.58 6.36 -2.25
CA VAL A 174 9.37 7.81 -2.14
C VAL A 174 9.66 8.18 -0.69
N ASP A 175 10.93 8.15 -0.32
CA ASP A 175 11.39 8.08 1.08
C ASP A 175 12.51 9.08 1.42
N GLY A 176 12.83 9.98 0.51
CA GLY A 176 13.91 10.95 0.71
C GLY A 176 15.30 10.32 0.82
N GLY A 177 15.46 9.07 0.38
CA GLY A 177 16.69 8.31 0.48
C GLY A 177 16.84 7.53 1.80
N TRP A 178 15.79 7.43 2.61
CA TRP A 178 15.80 6.72 3.89
C TRP A 178 16.41 5.32 3.80
N THR A 179 16.05 4.57 2.78
CA THR A 179 16.55 3.20 2.55
C THR A 179 18.02 3.11 2.12
N LEU A 180 18.68 4.22 1.83
CA LEU A 180 20.11 4.24 1.55
C LEU A 180 20.98 4.14 2.82
N ASN A 181 20.41 4.39 3.99
CA ASN A 181 21.08 4.32 5.29
C ASN A 181 20.99 2.93 5.94
N GLU A 182 20.82 1.91 5.15
CA GLU A 182 20.80 0.51 5.58
C GLU A 182 22.19 -0.07 5.78
#